data_5a751029c78a056950bf64a6afb33700
#
_entry.id   5a751029c78a056950bf64a6afb33700
#
_cell.length_a   1.000
_cell.length_b   1.000
_cell.length_c   1.000
_cell.angle_alpha   90.00
_cell.angle_beta   90.00
_cell.angle_gamma   90.00
#
_symmetry.space_group_name_H-M   'P 1'
#
loop_
_entity.id
_entity.type
_entity.pdbx_description
1 polymer ?
#
loop_
_entity_poly.entity_id
_entity_poly.type
_entity_poly.pdbx_seq_one_letter_code
_entity_poly.pdbx_strand_id
1 'polypeptide(L)'
;IVTMLNAMSQGNDGSLSTIHANSSSEVFNRIATYAIQSHERLPQEATNLLIAGAIDFVIFLTRENRFHQGGTMRRYIASVREVNGVDNRVLSSEVFADDGTGHAQPAAPISCVNDLMEAGYDPVATYGTRRRAS
;
A
#
# COMPACT_ATOMS: atom_id res chain seq x y z
N ILE A 1 -6.04 10.43 13.47
CA ILE A 1 -5.43 9.25 12.80
C ILE A 1 -5.59 8.00 13.65
N VAL A 2 -5.32 8.05 14.96
CA VAL A 2 -5.43 6.89 15.88
C VAL A 2 -6.84 6.33 15.91
N THR A 3 -7.86 7.19 16.05
CA THR A 3 -9.27 6.79 16.01
C THR A 3 -9.64 6.06 14.71
N MET A 4 -9.12 6.52 13.57
CA MET A 4 -9.33 5.90 12.27
C MET A 4 -8.69 4.49 12.22
N LEU A 5 -7.44 4.36 12.64
CA LEU A 5 -6.75 3.07 12.68
C LEU A 5 -7.44 2.08 13.62
N ASN A 6 -7.89 2.54 14.79
CA ASN A 6 -8.66 1.70 15.71
C ASN A 6 -9.99 1.22 15.08
N ALA A 7 -10.70 2.10 14.39
CA ALA A 7 -11.95 1.71 13.72
C ALA A 7 -11.70 0.69 12.59
N MET A 8 -10.62 0.85 11.84
CA MET A 8 -10.25 -0.08 10.77
C MET A 8 -9.76 -1.43 11.32
N SER A 9 -9.05 -1.46 12.45
CA SER A 9 -8.52 -2.69 13.06
C SER A 9 -9.58 -3.54 13.80
N GLN A 10 -10.78 -3.03 13.99
CA GLN A 10 -11.87 -3.71 14.73
C GLN A 10 -12.81 -4.54 13.83
N GLY A 11 -12.34 -5.01 12.69
CA GLY A 11 -13.12 -5.85 11.78
C GLY A 11 -14.10 -5.05 10.89
N ASN A 12 -13.83 -3.78 10.66
CA ASN A 12 -14.52 -2.99 9.64
C ASN A 12 -13.84 -3.18 8.28
N ASP A 13 -14.01 -4.36 7.69
CA ASP A 13 -13.46 -4.69 6.39
C ASP A 13 -13.96 -3.75 5.30
N GLY A 14 -13.08 -3.47 4.32
CA GLY A 14 -13.40 -2.59 3.19
C GLY A 14 -13.26 -1.09 3.49
N SER A 15 -12.54 -0.71 4.53
CA SER A 15 -12.23 0.69 4.82
C SER A 15 -11.26 1.28 3.80
N LEU A 16 -11.48 2.53 3.39
CA LEU A 16 -10.62 3.27 2.49
C LEU A 16 -10.34 4.67 3.05
N SER A 17 -9.08 5.07 3.06
CA SER A 17 -8.66 6.40 3.50
C SER A 17 -7.54 6.94 2.62
N THR A 18 -7.31 8.24 2.66
CA THR A 18 -6.25 8.90 1.88
C THR A 18 -5.28 9.64 2.78
N ILE A 19 -4.01 9.63 2.39
CA ILE A 19 -2.93 10.35 3.06
C ILE A 19 -1.94 10.89 2.03
N HIS A 20 -1.37 12.06 2.27
CA HIS A 20 -0.31 12.59 1.42
C HIS A 20 1.05 12.04 1.86
N ALA A 21 1.78 11.43 0.92
CA ALA A 21 3.14 10.94 1.11
C ALA A 21 3.92 11.05 -0.21
N ASN A 22 5.25 10.97 -0.17
CA ASN A 22 6.08 11.03 -1.39
C ASN A 22 6.33 9.65 -1.99
N SER A 23 6.04 8.58 -1.24
CA SER A 23 6.11 7.19 -1.72
C SER A 23 5.18 6.30 -0.90
N SER A 24 4.91 5.08 -1.40
CA SER A 24 4.12 4.07 -0.68
C SER A 24 4.77 3.65 0.65
N SER A 25 6.11 3.64 0.74
CA SER A 25 6.84 3.26 1.95
C SER A 25 6.86 4.36 3.02
N GLU A 26 6.82 5.63 2.63
CA GLU A 26 6.78 6.75 3.58
C GLU A 26 5.46 6.89 4.34
N VAL A 27 4.40 6.27 3.85
CA VAL A 27 3.07 6.34 4.49
C VAL A 27 3.12 5.92 5.94
N PHE A 28 3.85 4.85 6.26
CA PHE A 28 3.93 4.32 7.63
C PHE A 28 4.60 5.31 8.60
N ASN A 29 5.70 5.94 8.19
CA ASN A 29 6.38 6.95 8.99
C ASN A 29 5.50 8.19 9.19
N ARG A 30 4.75 8.58 8.16
CA ARG A 30 3.83 9.72 8.25
C ARG A 30 2.67 9.45 9.19
N ILE A 31 2.10 8.25 9.14
CA ILE A 31 1.06 7.83 10.09
C ILE A 31 1.62 7.82 11.51
N ALA A 32 2.83 7.26 11.72
CA ALA A 32 3.48 7.25 13.02
C ALA A 32 3.73 8.67 13.55
N THR A 33 4.17 9.59 12.70
CA THR A 33 4.33 10.99 13.06
C THR A 33 3.01 11.61 13.52
N TYR A 34 1.94 11.40 12.80
CA TYR A 34 0.62 11.91 13.18
C TYR A 34 0.10 11.28 14.48
N ALA A 35 0.38 9.98 14.71
CA ALA A 35 -0.01 9.30 15.94
C ALA A 35 0.73 9.87 17.17
N ILE A 36 2.01 10.17 17.05
CA ILE A 36 2.80 10.82 18.11
C ILE A 36 2.30 12.25 18.38
N GLN A 37 1.91 12.98 17.34
CA GLN A 37 1.37 14.34 17.44
C GLN A 37 -0.08 14.39 17.90
N SER A 38 -0.78 13.25 17.88
CA SER A 38 -2.17 13.16 18.32
C SER A 38 -2.29 13.32 19.84
N HIS A 39 -3.51 13.52 20.31
CA HIS A 39 -3.78 13.65 21.75
C HIS A 39 -3.40 12.38 22.53
N GLU A 40 -3.56 11.22 21.92
CA GLU A 40 -3.26 9.91 22.51
C GLU A 40 -1.77 9.64 22.71
N ARG A 41 -0.90 10.30 21.92
CA ARG A 41 0.57 10.19 22.00
C ARG A 41 1.09 8.76 22.07
N LEU A 42 0.61 7.90 21.20
CA LEU A 42 0.99 6.49 21.19
C LEU A 42 2.49 6.30 20.96
N PRO A 43 3.14 5.37 21.69
CA PRO A 43 4.49 4.94 21.39
C PRO A 43 4.59 4.39 19.96
N GLN A 44 5.80 4.46 19.38
CA GLN A 44 6.08 3.97 18.02
C GLN A 44 5.66 2.50 17.83
N GLU A 45 5.97 1.64 18.81
CA GLU A 45 5.63 0.22 18.77
C GLU A 45 4.11 -0.02 18.71
N ALA A 46 3.35 0.65 19.57
CA ALA A 46 1.90 0.56 19.57
C ALA A 46 1.29 1.09 18.26
N THR A 47 1.87 2.15 17.71
CA THR A 47 1.46 2.69 16.41
C THR A 47 1.72 1.71 15.29
N ASN A 48 2.89 1.05 15.27
CA ASN A 48 3.23 0.05 14.24
C ASN A 48 2.29 -1.16 14.30
N LEU A 49 1.92 -1.62 15.51
CA LEU A 49 0.91 -2.68 15.69
C LEU A 49 -0.46 -2.28 15.15
N LEU A 50 -0.91 -1.05 15.44
CA LEU A 50 -2.17 -0.55 14.91
C LEU A 50 -2.16 -0.42 13.39
N ILE A 51 -1.07 0.06 12.80
CA ILE A 51 -0.93 0.16 11.35
C ILE A 51 -1.02 -1.24 10.71
N ALA A 52 -0.24 -2.21 11.24
CA ALA A 52 -0.22 -3.55 10.70
C ALA A 52 -1.55 -4.32 10.87
N GLY A 53 -2.36 -3.95 11.86
CA GLY A 53 -3.69 -4.54 12.08
C GLY A 53 -4.83 -3.82 11.36
N ALA A 54 -4.57 -2.62 10.80
CA ALA A 54 -5.60 -1.78 10.19
C ALA A 54 -5.46 -1.59 8.69
N ILE A 55 -4.27 -1.80 8.13
CA ILE A 55 -3.96 -1.52 6.73
C ILE A 55 -3.46 -2.78 6.04
N ASP A 56 -4.16 -3.22 5.01
CA ASP A 56 -3.77 -4.34 4.16
C ASP A 56 -2.91 -3.87 2.99
N PHE A 57 -3.32 -2.78 2.33
CA PHE A 57 -2.64 -2.24 1.16
C PHE A 57 -2.46 -0.73 1.21
N VAL A 58 -1.34 -0.26 0.68
CA VAL A 58 -1.08 1.13 0.35
C VAL A 58 -1.00 1.27 -1.17
N ILE A 59 -1.92 2.04 -1.75
CA ILE A 59 -1.95 2.34 -3.19
C ILE A 59 -1.40 3.75 -3.38
N PHE A 60 -0.24 3.86 -4.04
CA PHE A 60 0.41 5.14 -4.28
C PHE A 60 0.09 5.65 -5.68
N LEU A 61 -0.57 6.81 -5.72
CA LEU A 61 -0.88 7.51 -6.96
C LEU A 61 0.14 8.64 -7.17
N THR A 62 0.67 8.70 -8.38
CA THR A 62 1.55 9.78 -8.80
C THR A 62 0.95 10.58 -9.95
N ARG A 63 1.59 11.71 -10.22
CA ARG A 63 1.19 12.64 -11.26
C ARG A 63 2.39 12.94 -12.15
N GLU A 64 2.26 12.63 -13.43
CA GLU A 64 3.24 12.97 -14.45
C GLU A 64 2.79 14.20 -15.25
N ASN A 65 3.68 15.17 -15.37
CA ASN A 65 3.44 16.36 -16.18
C ASN A 65 4.16 16.19 -17.52
N ARG A 66 3.39 16.03 -18.60
CA ARG A 66 3.90 15.87 -19.97
C ARG A 66 3.76 17.16 -20.82
N PHE A 67 3.57 18.30 -20.22
CA PHE A 67 3.38 19.56 -20.96
C PHE A 67 4.51 19.86 -21.95
N HIS A 68 5.77 19.53 -21.58
CA HIS A 68 6.92 19.73 -22.47
C HIS A 68 6.93 18.82 -23.72
N GLN A 69 6.09 17.79 -23.75
CA GLN A 69 5.93 16.87 -24.88
C GLN A 69 4.58 17.07 -25.61
N GLY A 70 3.91 18.20 -25.39
CA GLY A 70 2.60 18.47 -25.98
C GLY A 70 1.45 17.63 -25.38
N GLY A 71 1.69 16.95 -24.26
CA GLY A 71 0.73 16.07 -23.58
C GLY A 71 0.02 16.74 -22.42
N THR A 72 -0.99 16.06 -21.91
CA THR A 72 -1.78 16.46 -20.74
C THR A 72 -1.18 15.86 -19.46
N MET A 73 -1.59 16.41 -18.31
CA MET A 73 -1.29 15.83 -17.01
C MET A 73 -1.94 14.46 -16.88
N ARG A 74 -1.14 13.45 -16.53
CA ARG A 74 -1.57 12.08 -16.29
C ARG A 74 -1.44 11.72 -14.80
N ARG A 75 -2.45 11.06 -14.25
CA ARG A 75 -2.38 10.40 -12.94
C ARG A 75 -2.43 8.91 -13.15
N TYR A 76 -1.61 8.17 -12.39
CA TYR A 76 -1.58 6.71 -12.47
C TYR A 76 -1.13 6.11 -11.13
N ILE A 77 -1.39 4.82 -10.96
CA ILE A 77 -0.88 4.05 -9.82
C ILE A 77 0.58 3.71 -10.12
N ALA A 78 1.49 4.22 -9.29
CA ALA A 78 2.91 3.98 -9.42
C ALA A 78 3.41 2.84 -8.52
N SER A 79 2.71 2.56 -7.42
CA SER A 79 3.08 1.49 -6.48
C SER A 79 1.86 0.95 -5.76
N VAL A 80 1.84 -0.35 -5.53
CA VAL A 80 0.96 -1.00 -4.56
C VAL A 80 1.84 -1.78 -3.59
N ARG A 81 1.63 -1.52 -2.31
CA ARG A 81 2.39 -2.15 -1.22
C ARG A 81 1.46 -2.90 -0.31
N GLU A 82 1.72 -4.19 -0.11
CA GLU A 82 1.03 -5.05 0.84
C GLU A 82 1.68 -4.93 2.22
N VAL A 83 0.88 -4.83 3.27
CA VAL A 83 1.35 -4.91 4.66
C VAL A 83 1.36 -6.37 5.08
N ASN A 84 2.53 -6.88 5.52
CA ASN A 84 2.72 -8.29 5.82
C ASN A 84 2.79 -8.58 7.33
N GLY A 85 2.80 -7.54 8.17
CA GLY A 85 2.88 -7.67 9.62
C GLY A 85 3.75 -6.60 10.27
N VAL A 86 4.27 -6.90 11.45
CA VAL A 86 5.08 -5.99 12.25
C VAL A 86 6.20 -6.73 12.97
N ASP A 87 7.40 -6.16 12.95
CA ASP A 87 8.56 -6.53 13.75
C ASP A 87 9.41 -5.28 13.97
N ASN A 88 9.31 -4.64 15.14
CA ASN A 88 9.86 -3.32 15.46
C ASN A 88 9.42 -2.18 14.50
N ARG A 89 9.04 -2.53 13.28
CA ARG A 89 8.51 -1.66 12.23
C ARG A 89 7.42 -2.40 11.45
N VAL A 90 6.64 -1.66 10.69
CA VAL A 90 5.69 -2.26 9.75
C VAL A 90 6.46 -2.98 8.65
N LEU A 91 6.18 -4.28 8.48
CA LEU A 91 6.71 -5.09 7.40
C LEU A 91 5.79 -4.97 6.19
N SER A 92 6.34 -4.74 5.02
CA SER A 92 5.57 -4.56 3.80
C SER A 92 6.35 -4.93 2.56
N SER A 93 5.65 -5.42 1.54
CA SER A 93 6.21 -5.78 0.23
C SER A 93 5.62 -4.90 -0.86
N GLU A 94 6.42 -4.39 -1.76
CA GLU A 94 5.94 -3.69 -2.94
C GLU A 94 5.56 -4.72 -4.00
N VAL A 95 4.26 -4.99 -4.09
CA VAL A 95 3.70 -6.05 -4.95
C VAL A 95 3.52 -5.58 -6.40
N PHE A 96 3.33 -4.27 -6.60
CA PHE A 96 3.39 -3.62 -7.90
C PHE A 96 4.25 -2.37 -7.81
N ALA A 97 5.10 -2.15 -8.81
CA ALA A 97 5.99 -1.00 -8.91
C ALA A 97 6.01 -0.44 -10.33
N ASP A 98 6.16 0.87 -10.48
CA ASP A 98 6.38 1.50 -11.79
C ASP A 98 7.82 1.21 -12.25
N ASP A 99 7.94 0.62 -13.42
CA ASP A 99 9.22 0.35 -14.12
C ASP A 99 9.64 1.50 -15.07
N GLY A 100 8.97 2.65 -14.99
CA GLY A 100 9.16 3.81 -15.85
C GLY A 100 8.21 3.84 -17.06
N THR A 101 7.31 2.87 -17.20
CA THR A 101 6.30 2.85 -18.28
C THR A 101 5.09 3.75 -17.99
N GLY A 102 4.99 4.26 -16.75
CA GLY A 102 3.91 5.15 -16.31
C GLY A 102 2.68 4.39 -15.82
N HIS A 103 2.86 3.20 -15.30
CA HIS A 103 1.89 2.45 -14.50
C HIS A 103 2.60 1.32 -13.75
N ALA A 104 2.04 0.92 -12.61
CA ALA A 104 2.61 -0.15 -11.81
C ALA A 104 2.49 -1.52 -12.51
N GLN A 105 3.60 -2.26 -12.51
CA GLN A 105 3.71 -3.62 -13.01
C GLN A 105 3.90 -4.60 -11.86
N PRO A 106 3.53 -5.88 -11.99
CA PRO A 106 3.80 -6.90 -11.00
C PRO A 106 5.29 -6.97 -10.63
N ALA A 107 5.62 -6.78 -9.36
CA ALA A 107 6.99 -6.74 -8.85
C ALA A 107 7.28 -7.90 -7.88
N ALA A 108 6.36 -8.22 -6.99
CA ALA A 108 6.47 -9.32 -6.03
C ALA A 108 5.14 -10.07 -5.89
N PRO A 109 5.15 -11.34 -5.46
CA PRO A 109 3.93 -12.08 -5.15
C PRO A 109 3.14 -11.41 -4.02
N ILE A 110 1.81 -11.46 -4.11
CA ILE A 110 0.89 -11.03 -3.06
C ILE A 110 0.76 -12.16 -2.04
N SER A 111 0.90 -11.87 -0.74
CA SER A 111 0.84 -12.88 0.32
C SER A 111 -0.59 -13.35 0.59
N CYS A 112 -1.58 -12.43 0.58
CA CYS A 112 -3.00 -12.72 0.77
C CYS A 112 -3.72 -13.11 -0.53
N VAL A 113 -3.02 -13.73 -1.48
CA VAL A 113 -3.57 -14.06 -2.81
C VAL A 113 -4.80 -14.96 -2.74
N ASN A 114 -4.90 -15.86 -1.77
CA ASN A 114 -6.05 -16.75 -1.62
C ASN A 114 -7.33 -15.98 -1.29
N ASP A 115 -7.27 -15.04 -0.36
CA ASP A 115 -8.41 -14.19 0.02
C ASP A 115 -8.86 -13.32 -1.16
N LEU A 116 -7.89 -12.80 -1.91
CA LEU A 116 -8.18 -12.04 -3.13
C LEU A 116 -8.81 -12.89 -4.24
N MET A 117 -8.39 -14.16 -4.37
CA MET A 117 -8.99 -15.09 -5.33
C MET A 117 -10.46 -15.40 -4.98
N GLU A 118 -10.79 -15.54 -3.70
CA GLU A 118 -12.18 -15.68 -3.25
C GLU A 118 -13.03 -14.44 -3.63
N ALA A 119 -12.40 -13.25 -3.65
CA ALA A 119 -13.02 -12.02 -4.13
C ALA A 119 -12.99 -11.83 -5.66
N GLY A 120 -12.50 -12.81 -6.42
CA GLY A 120 -12.49 -12.81 -7.88
C GLY A 120 -11.18 -12.33 -8.53
N TYR A 121 -10.10 -12.19 -7.78
CA TYR A 121 -8.79 -11.85 -8.33
C TYR A 121 -8.19 -13.05 -9.10
N ASP A 122 -7.67 -12.78 -10.30
CA ASP A 122 -6.99 -13.80 -11.13
C ASP A 122 -5.47 -13.52 -11.14
N PRO A 123 -4.68 -14.28 -10.37
CA PRO A 123 -3.23 -14.12 -10.35
C PRO A 123 -2.57 -14.53 -11.67
N VAL A 124 -3.18 -15.44 -12.46
CA VAL A 124 -2.64 -15.86 -13.76
C VAL A 124 -2.76 -14.72 -14.78
N ALA A 125 -3.89 -14.00 -14.79
CA ALA A 125 -4.05 -12.81 -15.62
C ALA A 125 -3.04 -11.70 -15.24
N THR A 126 -2.68 -11.60 -13.97
CA THR A 126 -1.77 -10.56 -13.48
C THR A 126 -0.29 -10.89 -13.73
N TYR A 127 0.14 -12.11 -13.37
CA TYR A 127 1.56 -12.49 -13.41
C TYR A 127 1.95 -13.30 -14.66
N GLY A 128 0.97 -13.66 -15.49
CA GLY A 128 1.15 -14.59 -16.60
C GLY A 128 1.42 -16.03 -16.13
N THR A 129 1.36 -16.97 -17.03
CA THR A 129 1.89 -18.32 -16.78
C THR A 129 3.41 -18.23 -16.71
N ARG A 130 4.02 -18.18 -15.52
CA ARG A 130 5.45 -18.46 -15.39
C ARG A 130 5.69 -19.84 -15.98
N ARG A 131 6.24 -19.91 -17.19
CA ARG A 131 6.85 -21.13 -17.70
C ARG A 131 7.85 -21.56 -16.64
N ARG A 132 7.60 -22.72 -16.00
CA ARG A 132 8.63 -23.38 -15.21
C ARG A 132 9.80 -23.60 -16.18
N ALA A 133 10.89 -22.89 -15.95
CA ALA A 133 12.17 -23.27 -16.52
C ALA A 133 12.53 -24.61 -15.89
N SER A 134 12.53 -25.62 -16.72
CA SER A 134 13.08 -26.98 -16.44
C SER A 134 14.59 -26.91 -16.36
#